data_1163041326e74b6c8a1b3acf4e200c79
#
_entry.id   1163041326e74b6c8a1b3acf4e200c79
#
_cell.length_a   1.000
_cell.length_b   1.000
_cell.length_c   1.000
_cell.angle_alpha   90.00
_cell.angle_beta   90.00
_cell.angle_gamma   90.00
#
_symmetry.space_group_name_H-M   'P 1'
#
loop_
_entity.id
_entity.type
_entity.pdbx_description
1 polymer ?
#
loop_
_entity_poly.entity_id
_entity_poly.type
_entity_poly.pdbx_seq_one_letter_code
_entity_poly.pdbx_strand_id
1 'polypeptide(L)'
;MSMNTVPERLAALRAAMAANGVAVYLIPVGDPHASEYLPDHYTSLTWFSGFHGENSTFVVTRTESALWADGRYFVQAEKEIAGTEIKLQRMGEPGVPTVEEYCAAALSEGEVLGLCGLTAATALVGKLEKALAKKGASIKTLNLEDELWTEGRPALPDTPAWILPKEYAGFSPAEKLDQLRGKLKELGCTAQFVGKLDNLAWLLNLRAMDIECTPYAMAYC
;
A
#
# COMPACT_ATOMS: atom_id res chain seq x y z
N MET A 1 12.42 6.13 21.67
CA MET A 1 11.30 5.84 22.60
C MET A 1 10.38 4.88 21.92
N SER A 2 10.03 3.78 22.57
CA SER A 2 9.08 2.82 22.00
C SER A 2 7.68 3.47 21.87
N MET A 3 7.12 3.47 20.66
CA MET A 3 5.77 4.01 20.39
C MET A 3 4.75 2.88 20.51
N ASN A 4 4.22 2.66 21.69
CA ASN A 4 3.40 1.49 22.00
C ASN A 4 1.91 1.70 21.73
N THR A 5 1.44 2.93 21.62
CA THR A 5 0.03 3.27 21.47
C THR A 5 -0.25 4.03 20.17
N VAL A 6 -1.48 3.89 19.65
CA VAL A 6 -1.92 4.64 18.47
C VAL A 6 -1.77 6.16 18.65
N PRO A 7 -2.16 6.79 19.78
CA PRO A 7 -1.93 8.21 19.98
C PRO A 7 -0.47 8.64 19.91
N GLU A 8 0.47 7.86 20.46
CA GLU A 8 1.90 8.15 20.37
C GLU A 8 2.41 8.09 18.93
N ARG A 9 1.96 7.08 18.15
CA ARG A 9 2.32 6.93 16.74
C ARG A 9 1.78 8.07 15.89
N LEU A 10 0.54 8.51 16.13
CA LEU A 10 -0.06 9.64 15.44
C LEU A 10 0.62 10.97 15.79
N ALA A 11 0.99 11.17 17.03
CA ALA A 11 1.74 12.36 17.45
C ALA A 11 3.12 12.41 16.77
N ALA A 12 3.85 11.27 16.71
CA ALA A 12 5.12 11.16 16.02
C ALA A 12 4.97 11.40 14.50
N LEU A 13 3.93 10.82 13.89
CA LEU A 13 3.65 11.04 12.46
C LEU A 13 3.40 12.52 12.15
N ARG A 14 2.59 13.20 12.95
CA ARG A 14 2.35 14.64 12.78
C ARG A 14 3.61 15.48 12.96
N ALA A 15 4.47 15.12 13.89
CA ALA A 15 5.76 15.78 14.06
C ALA A 15 6.67 15.59 12.82
N ALA A 16 6.72 14.38 12.26
CA ALA A 16 7.47 14.09 11.04
C ALA A 16 6.85 14.79 9.81
N MET A 17 5.52 14.82 9.70
CA MET A 17 4.81 15.60 8.68
C MET A 17 5.21 17.07 8.73
N ALA A 18 5.18 17.68 9.91
CA ALA A 18 5.54 19.09 10.09
C ALA A 18 7.00 19.36 9.70
N ALA A 19 7.93 18.49 10.11
CA ALA A 19 9.36 18.60 9.78
C ALA A 19 9.61 18.49 8.26
N ASN A 20 8.74 17.76 7.53
CA ASN A 20 8.84 17.57 6.09
C ASN A 20 7.99 18.54 5.25
N GLY A 21 7.26 19.47 5.88
CA GLY A 21 6.37 20.41 5.21
C GLY A 21 5.13 19.77 4.62
N VAL A 22 4.65 18.65 5.20
CA VAL A 22 3.49 17.89 4.77
C VAL A 22 2.29 18.23 5.64
N ALA A 23 1.16 18.56 5.03
CA ALA A 23 -0.07 18.91 5.72
C ALA A 23 -1.03 17.73 5.91
N VAL A 24 -1.01 16.80 4.98
CA VAL A 24 -1.80 15.56 4.98
C VAL A 24 -0.87 14.40 4.64
N TYR A 25 -0.95 13.29 5.38
CA TYR A 25 -0.22 12.06 5.06
C TYR A 25 -1.19 10.91 4.85
N LEU A 26 -1.00 10.17 3.75
CA LEU A 26 -1.88 9.09 3.34
C LEU A 26 -1.12 7.76 3.37
N ILE A 27 -1.71 6.78 4.05
CA ILE A 27 -1.19 5.40 4.18
C ILE A 27 -2.25 4.45 3.61
N PRO A 28 -2.07 3.90 2.41
CA PRO A 28 -2.95 2.86 1.88
C PRO A 28 -2.59 1.49 2.46
N VAL A 29 -3.51 0.55 2.40
CA VAL A 29 -3.15 -0.86 2.43
C VAL A 29 -2.48 -1.20 1.10
N GLY A 30 -1.23 -1.63 1.13
CA GLY A 30 -0.50 -1.96 -0.08
C GLY A 30 0.97 -2.29 0.16
N ASP A 31 1.55 -2.96 -0.83
CA ASP A 31 2.96 -3.26 -0.95
C ASP A 31 3.48 -2.87 -2.35
N PRO A 32 4.78 -2.98 -2.65
CA PRO A 32 5.32 -2.63 -3.97
C PRO A 32 4.79 -3.45 -5.15
N HIS A 33 4.12 -4.56 -4.88
CA HIS A 33 3.56 -5.47 -5.90
C HIS A 33 2.04 -5.37 -6.03
N ALA A 34 1.39 -4.55 -5.21
CA ALA A 34 -0.07 -4.49 -5.08
C ALA A 34 -0.67 -5.88 -4.81
N SER A 35 -0.08 -6.60 -3.86
CA SER A 35 -0.51 -7.92 -3.43
C SER A 35 -1.86 -7.84 -2.71
N GLU A 36 -2.66 -8.89 -2.80
CA GLU A 36 -3.92 -9.00 -2.06
C GLU A 36 -3.67 -9.20 -0.57
N TYR A 37 -2.73 -10.09 -0.23
CA TYR A 37 -2.23 -10.30 1.14
C TYR A 37 -0.85 -9.70 1.27
N LEU A 38 -0.65 -8.91 2.32
CA LEU A 38 0.60 -8.20 2.53
C LEU A 38 1.56 -8.99 3.41
N PRO A 39 2.87 -8.98 3.12
CA PRO A 39 3.86 -9.30 4.14
C PRO A 39 3.74 -8.35 5.33
N ASP A 40 3.97 -8.85 6.53
CA ASP A 40 3.86 -8.08 7.78
C ASP A 40 4.70 -6.79 7.78
N HIS A 41 5.80 -6.77 7.04
CA HIS A 41 6.64 -5.57 6.84
C HIS A 41 5.87 -4.37 6.30
N TYR A 42 4.84 -4.61 5.48
CA TYR A 42 4.04 -3.58 4.81
C TYR A 42 2.70 -3.26 5.50
N THR A 43 2.49 -3.74 6.72
CA THR A 43 1.26 -3.48 7.49
C THR A 43 1.27 -2.14 8.22
N SER A 44 1.86 -1.10 7.61
CA SER A 44 1.99 0.23 8.21
C SER A 44 0.65 0.85 8.60
N LEU A 45 -0.41 0.67 7.80
CA LEU A 45 -1.75 1.13 8.15
C LEU A 45 -2.19 0.55 9.50
N THR A 46 -2.02 -0.75 9.69
CA THR A 46 -2.36 -1.45 10.94
C THR A 46 -1.53 -0.91 12.10
N TRP A 47 -0.24 -0.71 11.91
CA TRP A 47 0.62 -0.20 12.96
C TRP A 47 0.21 1.21 13.41
N PHE A 48 -0.11 2.13 12.47
CA PHE A 48 -0.53 3.49 12.81
C PHE A 48 -1.94 3.60 13.36
N SER A 49 -2.88 2.81 12.86
CA SER A 49 -4.31 2.93 13.19
C SER A 49 -4.82 1.90 14.22
N GLY A 50 -4.15 0.77 14.36
CA GLY A 50 -4.66 -0.39 15.10
C GLY A 50 -5.71 -1.21 14.36
N PHE A 51 -6.02 -0.87 13.10
CA PHE A 51 -7.02 -1.56 12.28
C PHE A 51 -6.40 -2.65 11.40
N HIS A 52 -6.99 -3.85 11.41
CA HIS A 52 -6.47 -5.06 10.73
C HIS A 52 -7.25 -5.46 9.46
N GLY A 53 -8.03 -4.59 8.88
CA GLY A 53 -8.80 -4.91 7.67
C GLY A 53 -8.04 -4.61 6.38
N GLU A 54 -8.43 -5.29 5.32
CA GLU A 54 -7.96 -5.08 3.96
C GLU A 54 -8.72 -3.94 3.27
N ASN A 55 -8.31 -3.58 2.05
CA ASN A 55 -8.98 -2.58 1.20
C ASN A 55 -9.33 -1.29 1.95
N SER A 56 -8.36 -0.74 2.63
CA SER A 56 -8.51 0.41 3.50
C SER A 56 -7.48 1.49 3.18
N THR A 57 -7.80 2.72 3.56
CA THR A 57 -6.88 3.85 3.45
C THR A 57 -6.96 4.68 4.72
N PHE A 58 -5.82 5.03 5.26
CA PHE A 58 -5.69 5.86 6.45
C PHE A 58 -5.12 7.23 6.08
N VAL A 59 -5.77 8.28 6.52
CA VAL A 59 -5.36 9.66 6.24
C VAL A 59 -5.19 10.40 7.56
N VAL A 60 -4.04 11.02 7.73
CA VAL A 60 -3.69 11.84 8.89
C VAL A 60 -3.49 13.28 8.43
N THR A 61 -4.21 14.21 9.05
CA THR A 61 -4.02 15.65 8.91
C THR A 61 -3.30 16.22 10.14
N ARG A 62 -3.06 17.52 10.16
CA ARG A 62 -2.47 18.19 11.34
C ARG A 62 -3.27 17.98 12.63
N THR A 63 -4.57 17.81 12.52
CA THR A 63 -5.50 17.83 13.68
C THR A 63 -6.42 16.63 13.76
N GLU A 64 -6.62 15.90 12.68
CA GLU A 64 -7.57 14.80 12.59
C GLU A 64 -6.93 13.58 11.93
N SER A 65 -7.53 12.42 12.13
CA SER A 65 -7.21 11.21 11.41
C SER A 65 -8.49 10.46 11.02
N ALA A 66 -8.50 9.87 9.84
CA ALA A 66 -9.66 9.19 9.29
C ALA A 66 -9.26 7.88 8.58
N LEU A 67 -10.06 6.84 8.78
CA LEU A 67 -9.90 5.51 8.23
C LEU A 67 -11.05 5.20 7.29
N TRP A 68 -10.77 5.02 6.01
CA TRP A 68 -11.72 4.45 5.05
C TRP A 68 -11.66 2.93 5.11
N ALA A 69 -12.80 2.30 5.34
CA ALA A 69 -12.96 0.85 5.28
C ALA A 69 -14.19 0.51 4.43
N ASP A 70 -14.17 -0.65 3.77
CA ASP A 70 -15.33 -1.13 3.03
C ASP A 70 -16.36 -1.86 3.92
N GLY A 71 -17.54 -2.17 3.37
CA GLY A 71 -18.68 -2.70 4.12
C GLY A 71 -18.42 -4.00 4.88
N ARG A 72 -17.43 -4.79 4.47
CA ARG A 72 -17.06 -6.05 5.14
C ARG A 72 -16.45 -5.78 6.53
N TYR A 73 -15.86 -4.60 6.73
CA TYR A 73 -15.04 -4.26 7.88
C TYR A 73 -15.64 -3.19 8.80
N PHE A 74 -16.83 -2.64 8.54
CA PHE A 74 -17.39 -1.55 9.37
C PHE A 74 -17.45 -1.88 10.85
N VAL A 75 -17.98 -3.05 11.20
CA VAL A 75 -18.12 -3.48 12.61
C VAL A 75 -16.77 -3.74 13.26
N GLN A 76 -15.82 -4.30 12.51
CA GLN A 76 -14.45 -4.53 13.00
C GLN A 76 -13.74 -3.20 13.23
N ALA A 77 -13.79 -2.31 12.24
CA ALA A 77 -13.16 -1.00 12.33
C ALA A 77 -13.68 -0.19 13.53
N GLU A 78 -15.00 -0.15 13.75
CA GLU A 78 -15.59 0.52 14.92
C GLU A 78 -15.03 0.00 16.24
N LYS A 79 -14.82 -1.30 16.35
CA LYS A 79 -14.27 -1.91 17.57
C LYS A 79 -12.78 -1.64 17.75
N GLU A 80 -12.01 -1.78 16.67
CA GLU A 80 -10.54 -1.71 16.74
C GLU A 80 -10.05 -0.28 16.92
N ILE A 81 -10.72 0.73 16.33
CA ILE A 81 -10.35 2.14 16.53
C ILE A 81 -11.06 2.80 17.73
N ALA A 82 -11.89 2.04 18.46
CA ALA A 82 -12.61 2.58 19.61
C ALA A 82 -11.65 3.16 20.67
N GLY A 83 -11.98 4.33 21.19
CA GLY A 83 -11.14 5.03 22.17
C GLY A 83 -9.94 5.77 21.59
N THR A 84 -9.76 5.77 20.26
CA THR A 84 -8.80 6.61 19.55
C THR A 84 -9.47 7.87 18.98
N GLU A 85 -8.68 8.79 18.43
CA GLU A 85 -9.21 9.96 17.71
C GLU A 85 -9.68 9.64 16.27
N ILE A 86 -9.46 8.42 15.79
CA ILE A 86 -9.65 8.03 14.38
C ILE A 86 -11.14 8.03 14.04
N LYS A 87 -11.52 8.73 12.98
CA LYS A 87 -12.89 8.78 12.45
C LYS A 87 -13.07 7.71 11.38
N LEU A 88 -14.03 6.80 11.57
CA LEU A 88 -14.39 5.83 10.54
C LEU A 88 -15.14 6.49 9.38
N GLN A 89 -14.65 6.33 8.18
CA GLN A 89 -15.29 6.70 6.93
C GLN A 89 -15.79 5.40 6.25
N ARG A 90 -17.11 5.20 6.25
CA ARG A 90 -17.74 4.01 5.68
C ARG A 90 -17.82 4.14 4.17
N MET A 91 -16.89 3.51 3.43
CA MET A 91 -16.80 3.62 1.98
C MET A 91 -18.13 3.26 1.30
N GLY A 92 -18.58 4.12 0.40
CA GLY A 92 -19.78 3.92 -0.41
C GLY A 92 -21.09 4.31 0.26
N GLU A 93 -21.09 4.69 1.53
CA GLU A 93 -22.30 5.20 2.18
C GLU A 93 -22.61 6.66 1.76
N PRO A 94 -23.89 7.03 1.68
CA PRO A 94 -24.29 8.40 1.33
C PRO A 94 -23.70 9.45 2.28
N GLY A 95 -23.12 10.50 1.73
CA GLY A 95 -22.54 11.60 2.50
C GLY A 95 -21.11 11.35 2.98
N VAL A 96 -20.53 10.16 2.76
CA VAL A 96 -19.14 9.88 3.06
C VAL A 96 -18.26 10.32 1.87
N PRO A 97 -17.31 11.24 2.10
CA PRO A 97 -16.43 11.70 1.02
C PRO A 97 -15.49 10.58 0.58
N THR A 98 -15.08 10.60 -0.68
CA THR A 98 -13.95 9.77 -1.14
C THR A 98 -12.66 10.24 -0.46
N VAL A 99 -11.63 9.39 -0.49
CA VAL A 99 -10.30 9.73 0.04
C VAL A 99 -9.75 11.00 -0.64
N GLU A 100 -9.93 11.10 -1.97
CA GLU A 100 -9.45 12.22 -2.77
C GLU A 100 -10.18 13.53 -2.42
N GLU A 101 -11.50 13.46 -2.23
CA GLU A 101 -12.31 14.61 -1.84
C GLU A 101 -11.94 15.11 -0.43
N TYR A 102 -11.75 14.19 0.50
CA TYR A 102 -11.33 14.52 1.87
C TYR A 102 -9.93 15.16 1.89
N CYS A 103 -8.97 14.57 1.19
CA CYS A 103 -7.62 15.12 1.09
C CYS A 103 -7.63 16.52 0.46
N ALA A 104 -8.41 16.72 -0.62
CA ALA A 104 -8.55 18.02 -1.26
C ALA A 104 -9.26 19.06 -0.37
N ALA A 105 -10.20 18.63 0.48
CA ALA A 105 -10.85 19.53 1.45
C ALA A 105 -9.92 19.92 2.60
N ALA A 106 -9.02 19.02 3.01
CA ALA A 106 -8.08 19.24 4.09
C ALA A 106 -6.85 20.09 3.71
N LEU A 107 -6.66 20.37 2.41
CA LEU A 107 -5.51 21.09 1.89
C LEU A 107 -5.89 22.47 1.33
N SER A 108 -5.03 23.44 1.56
CA SER A 108 -5.05 24.77 0.96
C SER A 108 -4.06 24.86 -0.21
N GLU A 109 -4.12 25.99 -0.95
CA GLU A 109 -3.17 26.27 -2.04
C GLU A 109 -1.72 26.26 -1.53
N GLY A 110 -0.84 25.62 -2.27
CA GLY A 110 0.59 25.48 -1.93
C GLY A 110 0.88 24.40 -0.89
N GLU A 111 -0.12 23.78 -0.26
CA GLU A 111 0.10 22.71 0.71
C GLU A 111 0.40 21.35 0.04
N VAL A 112 0.96 20.44 0.83
CA VAL A 112 1.51 19.17 0.34
C VAL A 112 0.83 17.99 1.02
N LEU A 113 0.41 17.02 0.20
CA LEU A 113 0.06 15.67 0.63
C LEU A 113 1.31 14.78 0.52
N GLY A 114 1.64 14.08 1.60
CA GLY A 114 2.69 13.07 1.63
C GLY A 114 2.14 11.66 1.52
N LEU A 115 2.87 10.76 0.89
CA LEU A 115 2.60 9.34 0.85
C LEU A 115 3.87 8.54 0.51
N CYS A 116 3.89 7.25 0.88
CA CYS A 116 4.94 6.34 0.45
C CYS A 116 4.71 5.90 -1.02
N GLY A 117 5.64 6.26 -1.91
CA GLY A 117 5.54 5.90 -3.32
C GLY A 117 5.73 4.41 -3.62
N LEU A 118 6.23 3.63 -2.66
CA LEU A 118 6.39 2.18 -2.81
C LEU A 118 5.08 1.41 -2.60
N THR A 119 4.19 1.94 -1.75
CA THR A 119 2.95 1.26 -1.35
C THR A 119 1.71 1.87 -2.00
N ALA A 120 1.81 3.09 -2.51
CA ALA A 120 0.68 3.78 -3.14
C ALA A 120 0.52 3.36 -4.61
N ALA A 121 -0.63 2.78 -4.94
CA ALA A 121 -0.95 2.41 -6.33
C ALA A 121 -1.02 3.66 -7.23
N THR A 122 -0.42 3.57 -8.42
CA THR A 122 -0.41 4.67 -9.42
C THR A 122 -1.81 5.21 -9.74
N ALA A 123 -2.82 4.33 -9.76
CA ALA A 123 -4.20 4.73 -9.99
C ALA A 123 -4.75 5.64 -8.87
N LEU A 124 -4.42 5.37 -7.62
CA LEU A 124 -4.77 6.23 -6.48
C LEU A 124 -4.05 7.58 -6.58
N VAL A 125 -2.74 7.56 -6.85
CA VAL A 125 -1.95 8.79 -7.02
C VAL A 125 -2.54 9.66 -8.12
N GLY A 126 -2.87 9.09 -9.29
CA GLY A 126 -3.47 9.85 -10.39
C GLY A 126 -4.85 10.45 -10.09
N LYS A 127 -5.65 9.83 -9.21
CA LYS A 127 -6.90 10.43 -8.71
C LYS A 127 -6.64 11.57 -7.75
N LEU A 128 -5.70 11.40 -6.82
CA LEU A 128 -5.27 12.43 -5.88
C LEU A 128 -4.71 13.65 -6.62
N GLU A 129 -3.81 13.46 -7.59
CA GLU A 129 -3.26 14.55 -8.40
C GLU A 129 -4.35 15.39 -9.06
N LYS A 130 -5.35 14.74 -9.68
CA LYS A 130 -6.50 15.43 -10.30
C LYS A 130 -7.34 16.22 -9.31
N ALA A 131 -7.55 15.69 -8.10
CA ALA A 131 -8.31 16.38 -7.06
C ALA A 131 -7.54 17.56 -6.49
N LEU A 132 -6.25 17.38 -6.21
CA LEU A 132 -5.37 18.37 -5.60
C LEU A 132 -5.01 19.52 -6.56
N ALA A 133 -4.86 19.24 -7.86
CA ALA A 133 -4.58 20.27 -8.87
C ALA A 133 -5.64 21.39 -8.86
N LYS A 134 -6.91 21.07 -8.60
CA LYS A 134 -8.00 22.04 -8.49
C LYS A 134 -7.86 22.99 -7.27
N LYS A 135 -7.03 22.59 -6.32
CA LYS A 135 -6.76 23.36 -5.07
C LYS A 135 -5.40 24.05 -5.10
N GLY A 136 -4.59 23.85 -6.13
CA GLY A 136 -3.21 24.32 -6.15
C GLY A 136 -2.32 23.60 -5.12
N ALA A 137 -2.73 22.43 -4.64
CA ALA A 137 -1.95 21.57 -3.74
C ALA A 137 -1.16 20.52 -4.54
N SER A 138 -0.14 19.93 -3.93
CA SER A 138 0.77 18.99 -4.58
C SER A 138 0.97 17.70 -3.79
N ILE A 139 1.54 16.69 -4.44
CA ILE A 139 1.95 15.43 -3.81
C ILE A 139 3.47 15.40 -3.67
N LYS A 140 3.95 14.91 -2.53
CA LYS A 140 5.35 14.60 -2.26
C LYS A 140 5.46 13.14 -1.84
N THR A 141 6.29 12.38 -2.55
CA THR A 141 6.64 11.03 -2.12
C THR A 141 7.72 11.06 -1.05
N LEU A 142 7.44 10.47 0.09
CA LEU A 142 8.38 10.28 1.19
C LEU A 142 7.88 9.09 2.03
N ASN A 143 8.80 8.40 2.69
CA ASN A 143 8.46 7.20 3.46
C ASN A 143 8.64 7.49 4.95
N LEU A 144 7.61 8.05 5.58
CA LEU A 144 7.60 8.30 7.02
C LEU A 144 7.35 7.03 7.82
N GLU A 145 6.79 6.00 7.22
CA GLU A 145 6.55 4.71 7.84
C GLU A 145 7.88 4.06 8.26
N ASP A 146 8.88 4.07 7.38
CA ASP A 146 10.20 3.49 7.66
C ASP A 146 10.98 4.32 8.68
N GLU A 147 10.79 5.64 8.70
CA GLU A 147 11.43 6.53 9.68
C GLU A 147 10.88 6.30 11.09
N LEU A 148 9.58 6.01 11.21
CA LEU A 148 8.88 5.96 12.50
C LEU A 148 8.73 4.55 13.05
N TRP A 149 8.42 3.58 12.20
CA TRP A 149 8.26 2.19 12.63
C TRP A 149 9.58 1.42 12.55
N THR A 150 10.51 1.75 13.42
CA THR A 150 11.84 1.12 13.47
C THR A 150 11.93 0.01 14.49
N GLU A 151 11.22 0.12 15.61
CA GLU A 151 11.23 -0.86 16.68
C GLU A 151 10.09 -1.87 16.48
N GLY A 152 10.43 -3.16 16.49
CA GLY A 152 9.47 -4.26 16.33
C GLY A 152 8.85 -4.38 14.94
N ARG A 153 9.37 -3.67 13.93
CA ARG A 153 8.92 -3.85 12.56
C ARG A 153 9.38 -5.19 12.02
N PRO A 154 8.49 -6.00 11.45
CA PRO A 154 8.87 -7.24 10.80
C PRO A 154 9.90 -6.99 9.69
N ALA A 155 10.87 -7.89 9.53
CA ALA A 155 11.81 -7.84 8.43
C ALA A 155 11.10 -8.07 7.09
N LEU A 156 11.74 -7.69 5.99
CA LEU A 156 11.30 -8.13 4.68
C LEU A 156 11.35 -9.66 4.61
N PRO A 157 10.41 -10.31 3.93
CA PRO A 157 10.45 -11.76 3.74
C PRO A 157 11.75 -12.19 3.06
N ASP A 158 12.30 -13.31 3.51
CA ASP A 158 13.54 -13.92 2.99
C ASP A 158 13.42 -15.45 2.89
N THR A 159 12.22 -15.95 2.62
CA THR A 159 11.97 -17.39 2.58
C THR A 159 12.71 -18.04 1.41
N PRO A 160 13.22 -19.28 1.57
CA PRO A 160 13.90 -19.97 0.50
C PRO A 160 13.00 -20.16 -0.74
N ALA A 161 13.47 -19.70 -1.87
CA ALA A 161 12.77 -19.89 -3.14
C ALA A 161 13.07 -21.26 -3.74
N TRP A 162 12.08 -21.84 -4.44
CA TRP A 162 12.23 -23.10 -5.19
C TRP A 162 11.58 -23.04 -6.56
N ILE A 163 11.98 -23.93 -7.45
CA ILE A 163 11.35 -24.06 -8.76
C ILE A 163 10.32 -25.18 -8.73
N LEU A 164 9.09 -24.87 -9.10
CA LEU A 164 8.03 -25.86 -9.26
C LEU A 164 8.34 -26.76 -10.46
N PRO A 165 8.40 -28.10 -10.30
CA PRO A 165 8.68 -29.02 -11.39
C PRO A 165 7.71 -28.90 -12.56
N LYS A 166 8.21 -29.14 -13.78
CA LYS A 166 7.42 -29.07 -15.02
C LYS A 166 6.17 -29.95 -14.99
N GLU A 167 6.24 -31.11 -14.34
CA GLU A 167 5.11 -32.04 -14.20
C GLU A 167 3.87 -31.41 -13.52
N TYR A 168 4.08 -30.43 -12.62
CA TYR A 168 2.99 -29.68 -11.97
C TYR A 168 2.70 -28.35 -12.68
N ALA A 169 3.72 -27.76 -13.32
CA ALA A 169 3.61 -26.45 -13.95
C ALA A 169 3.18 -26.48 -15.43
N GLY A 170 3.13 -27.68 -16.04
CA GLY A 170 2.81 -27.91 -17.46
C GLY A 170 3.96 -27.59 -18.41
N PHE A 171 4.60 -26.43 -18.25
CA PHE A 171 5.73 -25.97 -19.07
C PHE A 171 6.94 -25.61 -18.18
N SER A 172 8.14 -25.77 -18.72
CA SER A 172 9.35 -25.25 -18.08
C SER A 172 9.43 -23.74 -18.19
N PRO A 173 10.22 -23.04 -17.36
CA PRO A 173 10.46 -21.60 -17.49
C PRO A 173 11.00 -21.22 -18.88
N ALA A 174 11.89 -22.03 -19.46
CA ALA A 174 12.43 -21.79 -20.80
C ALA A 174 11.32 -21.79 -21.86
N GLU A 175 10.46 -22.81 -21.88
CA GLU A 175 9.33 -22.89 -22.81
C GLU A 175 8.37 -21.70 -22.66
N LYS A 176 8.08 -21.25 -21.43
CA LYS A 176 7.23 -20.08 -21.17
C LYS A 176 7.88 -18.78 -21.64
N LEU A 177 9.18 -18.63 -21.39
CA LEU A 177 9.92 -17.46 -21.86
C LEU A 177 9.99 -17.41 -23.40
N ASP A 178 10.15 -18.54 -24.08
CA ASP A 178 10.15 -18.60 -25.54
C ASP A 178 8.78 -18.23 -26.12
N GLN A 179 7.68 -18.70 -25.51
CA GLN A 179 6.33 -18.28 -25.87
C GLN A 179 6.13 -16.77 -25.69
N LEU A 180 6.57 -16.23 -24.54
CA LEU A 180 6.48 -14.80 -24.28
C LEU A 180 7.30 -13.99 -25.29
N ARG A 181 8.55 -14.38 -25.56
CA ARG A 181 9.41 -13.71 -26.55
C ARG A 181 8.81 -13.74 -27.96
N GLY A 182 8.20 -14.87 -28.34
CA GLY A 182 7.46 -14.96 -29.60
C GLY A 182 6.33 -13.93 -29.65
N LYS A 183 5.57 -13.81 -28.56
CA LYS A 183 4.45 -12.84 -28.48
C LYS A 183 4.92 -11.39 -28.48
N LEU A 184 6.00 -11.08 -27.77
CA LEU A 184 6.61 -9.73 -27.78
C LEU A 184 7.04 -9.35 -29.20
N LYS A 185 7.66 -10.28 -29.94
CA LYS A 185 8.05 -10.03 -31.34
C LYS A 185 6.85 -9.74 -32.23
N GLU A 186 5.76 -10.49 -32.11
CA GLU A 186 4.51 -10.25 -32.86
C GLU A 186 3.94 -8.83 -32.56
N LEU A 187 4.06 -8.37 -31.31
CA LEU A 187 3.57 -7.07 -30.85
C LEU A 187 4.56 -5.92 -31.11
N GLY A 188 5.72 -6.20 -31.69
CA GLY A 188 6.77 -5.19 -31.89
C GLY A 188 7.42 -4.69 -30.60
N CYS A 189 7.29 -5.44 -29.49
CA CYS A 189 7.89 -5.10 -28.21
C CYS A 189 9.26 -5.74 -28.06
N THR A 190 10.19 -5.03 -27.42
CA THR A 190 11.56 -5.49 -27.16
C THR A 190 11.78 -5.99 -25.73
N ALA A 191 10.91 -5.58 -24.80
CA ALA A 191 10.98 -5.95 -23.39
C ALA A 191 9.56 -5.99 -22.77
N GLN A 192 9.46 -6.76 -21.68
CA GLN A 192 8.26 -6.83 -20.83
C GLN A 192 8.68 -6.72 -19.37
N PHE A 193 8.08 -5.79 -18.63
CA PHE A 193 8.20 -5.73 -17.18
C PHE A 193 7.10 -6.58 -16.55
N VAL A 194 7.47 -7.45 -15.62
CA VAL A 194 6.54 -8.29 -14.87
C VAL A 194 6.61 -7.88 -13.39
N GLY A 195 5.60 -7.17 -12.93
CA GLY A 195 5.53 -6.64 -11.56
C GLY A 195 4.59 -7.42 -10.63
N LYS A 196 3.62 -8.17 -11.18
CA LYS A 196 2.73 -8.98 -10.35
C LYS A 196 3.36 -10.32 -9.99
N LEU A 197 3.27 -10.67 -8.71
CA LEU A 197 3.92 -11.88 -8.17
C LEU A 197 3.38 -13.19 -8.74
N ASP A 198 2.07 -13.27 -8.98
CA ASP A 198 1.42 -14.41 -9.63
C ASP A 198 1.93 -14.64 -11.06
N ASN A 199 2.06 -13.58 -11.83
CA ASN A 199 2.58 -13.64 -13.20
C ASN A 199 4.07 -14.07 -13.22
N LEU A 200 4.86 -13.53 -12.30
CA LEU A 200 6.26 -13.91 -12.14
C LEU A 200 6.39 -15.38 -11.71
N ALA A 201 5.60 -15.78 -10.71
CA ALA A 201 5.57 -17.14 -10.21
C ALA A 201 5.19 -18.15 -11.31
N TRP A 202 4.21 -17.78 -12.16
CA TRP A 202 3.84 -18.60 -13.31
C TRP A 202 4.95 -18.64 -14.37
N LEU A 203 5.49 -17.50 -14.76
CA LEU A 203 6.48 -17.39 -15.85
C LEU A 203 7.75 -18.16 -15.54
N LEU A 204 8.27 -18.03 -14.34
CA LEU A 204 9.54 -18.62 -13.92
C LEU A 204 9.39 -19.95 -13.17
N ASN A 205 8.18 -20.45 -12.96
CA ASN A 205 7.88 -21.54 -12.02
C ASN A 205 8.45 -21.29 -10.61
N LEU A 206 8.72 -20.06 -10.27
CA LEU A 206 9.33 -19.66 -9.01
C LEU A 206 8.28 -19.66 -7.90
N ARG A 207 8.65 -20.22 -6.75
CA ARG A 207 7.83 -20.24 -5.53
C ARG A 207 8.67 -19.84 -4.34
N ALA A 208 8.04 -19.21 -3.37
CA ALA A 208 8.53 -18.97 -2.02
C ALA A 208 7.32 -18.79 -1.09
N MET A 209 7.54 -18.63 0.19
CA MET A 209 6.47 -18.37 1.17
C MET A 209 6.58 -16.95 1.72
N ASP A 210 6.87 -15.99 0.87
CA ASP A 210 7.02 -14.59 1.26
C ASP A 210 5.69 -13.90 1.55
N ILE A 211 4.60 -14.43 1.01
CA ILE A 211 3.23 -13.97 1.24
C ILE A 211 2.47 -15.07 1.96
N GLU A 212 1.78 -14.73 3.03
CA GLU A 212 0.94 -15.67 3.76
C GLU A 212 -0.13 -16.30 2.84
N CYS A 213 -0.36 -17.58 3.00
CA CYS A 213 -1.32 -18.39 2.21
C CYS A 213 -1.08 -18.42 0.70
N THR A 214 -0.02 -17.79 0.18
CA THR A 214 0.30 -17.76 -1.25
C THR A 214 1.77 -18.07 -1.49
N PRO A 215 2.11 -19.06 -2.34
CA PRO A 215 3.51 -19.48 -2.53
C PRO A 215 4.24 -18.57 -3.52
N TYR A 216 4.32 -17.27 -3.24
CA TYR A 216 4.98 -16.29 -4.09
C TYR A 216 6.32 -15.83 -3.51
N ALA A 217 7.27 -15.58 -4.39
CA ALA A 217 8.49 -14.86 -4.08
C ALA A 217 8.28 -13.37 -4.38
N MET A 218 8.67 -12.49 -3.49
CA MET A 218 8.67 -11.05 -3.75
C MET A 218 9.81 -10.68 -4.69
N ALA A 219 9.50 -10.49 -5.96
CA ALA A 219 10.48 -10.23 -7.01
C ALA A 219 9.87 -9.50 -8.22
N TYR A 220 10.75 -8.97 -9.06
CA TYR A 220 10.41 -8.38 -10.37
C TYR A 220 11.16 -9.12 -11.50
N CYS A 221 10.60 -9.12 -12.71
CA CYS A 221 11.22 -9.67 -13.90
C CYS A 221 10.99 -8.77 -15.13
#